data_73620f3e4cf3432d5b45b09cdb9efb71
#
_entry.id   73620f3e4cf3432d5b45b09cdb9efb71
#
_cell.length_a   1.000
_cell.length_b   1.000
_cell.length_c   1.000
_cell.angle_alpha   90.00
_cell.angle_beta   90.00
_cell.angle_gamma   90.00
#
_symmetry.space_group_name_H-M   'P 1'
#
loop_
_entity.id
_entity.type
_entity.pdbx_description
1 polymer ?
#
loop_
_entity_poly.entity_id
_entity_poly.type
_entity_poly.pdbx_seq_one_letter_code
_entity_poly.pdbx_strand_id
1 'polypeptide(L)'
;MKYVVEFARALASLPEVYRVDLLTRQICAPDVHWSYGEPTEMLASGSYDHENEGMTQSEGAYIVRIPCGPRDKYLRKEILWPYIQEFVDGALSHILHISKVLGERIGDSEPVWPYLIHGHYADAGNVASLLSGALNVPMVLTGHSLGRNKLEQLLKQGRQSKEDINATYKIMRRIEAEEFSLDSAELVITSTKQEIDQQWGLYAGFSVKLERTLRLRAKKGIDSYGRHMPTMAVSYPKLKLFFV
;
A
#
# COMPACT_ATOMS: atom_id res chain seq x y z
N MET A 1 -2.34 6.21 -10.98
CA MET A 1 -3.35 5.11 -11.04
C MET A 1 -2.93 3.99 -11.99
N LYS A 2 -2.53 4.26 -13.23
CA LYS A 2 -2.12 3.22 -14.21
C LYS A 2 -1.07 2.22 -13.66
N TYR A 3 -0.03 2.70 -12.97
CA TYR A 3 1.01 1.85 -12.39
C TYR A 3 0.46 0.80 -11.41
N VAL A 4 -0.39 1.20 -10.44
CA VAL A 4 -0.90 0.29 -9.40
C VAL A 4 -1.85 -0.76 -10.01
N VAL A 5 -2.62 -0.39 -11.02
CA VAL A 5 -3.48 -1.34 -11.77
C VAL A 5 -2.64 -2.38 -12.51
N GLU A 6 -1.59 -1.95 -13.23
CA GLU A 6 -0.69 -2.88 -13.92
C GLU A 6 0.10 -3.75 -12.94
N PHE A 7 0.45 -3.20 -11.78
CA PHE A 7 1.09 -3.96 -10.71
C PHE A 7 0.16 -5.06 -10.15
N ALA A 8 -1.12 -4.73 -9.90
CA ALA A 8 -2.10 -5.72 -9.45
C ALA A 8 -2.32 -6.83 -10.48
N ARG A 9 -2.37 -6.49 -11.77
CA ARG A 9 -2.45 -7.47 -12.87
C ARG A 9 -1.23 -8.37 -12.91
N ALA A 10 -0.04 -7.79 -12.79
CA ALA A 10 1.21 -8.54 -12.80
C ALA A 10 1.33 -9.50 -11.60
N LEU A 11 0.90 -9.07 -10.40
CA LEU A 11 0.84 -9.95 -9.24
C LEU A 11 -0.14 -11.12 -9.45
N ALA A 12 -1.34 -10.84 -9.97
CA ALA A 12 -2.34 -11.87 -10.21
C ALA A 12 -1.95 -12.88 -11.31
N SER A 13 -0.92 -12.56 -12.12
CA SER A 13 -0.37 -13.50 -13.11
C SER A 13 0.66 -14.48 -12.54
N LEU A 14 1.05 -14.31 -11.26
CA LEU A 14 1.97 -15.23 -10.59
C LEU A 14 1.22 -16.48 -10.14
N PRO A 15 1.75 -17.68 -10.37
CA PRO A 15 1.06 -18.93 -10.02
C PRO A 15 0.84 -19.10 -8.51
N GLU A 16 1.67 -18.45 -7.70
CA GLU A 16 1.57 -18.49 -6.24
C GLU A 16 0.55 -17.50 -5.67
N VAL A 17 -0.02 -16.63 -6.51
CA VAL A 17 -0.98 -15.59 -6.09
C VAL A 17 -2.40 -16.00 -6.49
N TYR A 18 -3.20 -16.34 -5.49
CA TYR A 18 -4.58 -16.75 -5.72
C TYR A 18 -5.50 -15.58 -6.09
N ARG A 19 -5.39 -14.44 -5.37
CA ARG A 19 -6.25 -13.27 -5.57
C ARG A 19 -5.53 -11.97 -5.20
N VAL A 20 -5.83 -10.90 -5.94
CA VAL A 20 -5.37 -9.53 -5.65
C VAL A 20 -6.58 -8.60 -5.61
N ASP A 21 -6.81 -7.94 -4.48
CA ASP A 21 -7.82 -6.90 -4.34
C ASP A 21 -7.16 -5.51 -4.26
N LEU A 22 -7.41 -4.67 -5.26
CA LEU A 22 -7.01 -3.27 -5.28
C LEU A 22 -8.12 -2.42 -4.67
N LEU A 23 -7.94 -2.04 -3.40
CA LEU A 23 -8.92 -1.22 -2.68
C LEU A 23 -8.80 0.25 -3.06
N THR A 24 -9.92 0.90 -3.36
CA THR A 24 -10.00 2.32 -3.66
C THR A 24 -11.32 2.92 -3.20
N ARG A 25 -11.44 4.24 -3.24
CA ARG A 25 -12.66 4.93 -2.85
C ARG A 25 -13.74 4.82 -3.92
N GLN A 26 -14.98 4.53 -3.52
CA GLN A 26 -16.16 4.61 -4.39
C GLN A 26 -16.58 6.06 -4.62
N ILE A 27 -16.87 6.41 -5.89
CA ILE A 27 -17.27 7.74 -6.30
C ILE A 27 -18.46 7.63 -7.29
N CYS A 28 -19.57 8.28 -6.96
CA CYS A 28 -20.78 8.31 -7.78
C CYS A 28 -21.10 9.76 -8.22
N ALA A 29 -20.10 10.51 -8.68
CA ALA A 29 -20.25 11.89 -9.07
C ALA A 29 -20.59 12.02 -10.58
N PRO A 30 -21.38 13.03 -10.98
CA PRO A 30 -21.78 13.21 -12.39
C PRO A 30 -20.62 13.49 -13.36
N ASP A 31 -19.53 14.06 -12.84
CA ASP A 31 -18.30 14.41 -13.57
C ASP A 31 -17.26 13.28 -13.60
N VAL A 32 -17.59 12.11 -13.02
CA VAL A 32 -16.73 10.94 -12.96
C VAL A 32 -17.35 9.80 -13.76
N HIS A 33 -16.53 9.00 -14.43
CA HIS A 33 -17.02 7.86 -15.21
C HIS A 33 -17.82 6.90 -14.29
N TRP A 34 -18.95 6.42 -14.77
CA TRP A 34 -19.90 5.61 -14.01
C TRP A 34 -19.27 4.39 -13.32
N SER A 35 -18.23 3.79 -13.93
CA SER A 35 -17.54 2.62 -13.35
C SER A 35 -16.92 2.86 -11.97
N TYR A 36 -16.62 4.13 -11.62
CA TYR A 36 -16.13 4.46 -10.26
C TYR A 36 -17.21 4.31 -9.19
N GLY A 37 -18.47 4.22 -9.59
CA GLY A 37 -19.61 3.92 -8.71
C GLY A 37 -19.83 2.42 -8.49
N GLU A 38 -19.32 1.56 -9.36
CA GLU A 38 -19.45 0.11 -9.23
C GLU A 38 -18.62 -0.40 -8.04
N PRO A 39 -19.20 -1.24 -7.16
CA PRO A 39 -18.48 -1.71 -5.98
C PRO A 39 -17.27 -2.59 -6.31
N THR A 40 -17.35 -3.37 -7.38
CA THR A 40 -16.28 -4.30 -7.76
C THR A 40 -16.11 -4.34 -9.28
N GLU A 41 -14.88 -4.45 -9.75
CA GLU A 41 -14.52 -4.57 -11.17
C GLU A 41 -13.38 -5.57 -11.31
N MET A 42 -13.51 -6.53 -12.21
CA MET A 42 -12.44 -7.47 -12.52
C MET A 42 -11.37 -6.80 -13.38
N LEU A 43 -10.12 -6.83 -12.94
CA LEU A 43 -8.94 -6.31 -13.65
C LEU A 43 -8.26 -7.36 -14.52
N ALA A 44 -8.19 -8.58 -14.02
CA ALA A 44 -7.62 -9.72 -14.70
C ALA A 44 -8.33 -10.98 -14.24
N SER A 45 -8.68 -11.85 -15.18
CA SER A 45 -9.18 -13.21 -14.88
C SER A 45 -8.03 -14.07 -14.36
N GLY A 46 -8.35 -15.01 -13.49
CA GLY A 46 -7.41 -16.03 -13.05
C GLY A 46 -6.97 -16.94 -14.21
N SER A 47 -5.80 -17.53 -14.07
CA SER A 47 -5.31 -18.54 -15.01
C SER A 47 -5.88 -19.92 -14.67
N TYR A 48 -6.41 -20.61 -15.69
CA TYR A 48 -6.79 -22.00 -15.59
C TYR A 48 -5.63 -22.86 -16.08
N ASP A 49 -5.12 -23.72 -15.23
CA ASP A 49 -4.21 -24.76 -15.69
C ASP A 49 -5.03 -25.99 -16.10
N HIS A 50 -5.13 -26.22 -17.40
CA HIS A 50 -5.88 -27.35 -17.98
C HIS A 50 -5.16 -28.69 -17.82
N GLU A 51 -3.90 -28.71 -17.38
CA GLU A 51 -3.08 -29.93 -17.37
C GLU A 51 -2.99 -30.59 -15.97
N ASN A 52 -3.40 -29.92 -14.90
CA ASN A 52 -3.37 -30.45 -13.53
C ASN A 52 -4.74 -30.34 -12.86
N GLU A 53 -5.52 -31.40 -12.87
CA GLU A 53 -6.85 -31.50 -12.20
C GLU A 53 -6.84 -31.31 -10.67
N GLY A 54 -5.74 -30.87 -10.07
CA GLY A 54 -5.60 -30.66 -8.62
C GLY A 54 -4.99 -29.32 -8.20
N MET A 55 -4.63 -28.42 -9.13
CA MET A 55 -4.11 -27.11 -8.76
C MET A 55 -5.22 -26.08 -8.56
N THR A 56 -5.16 -25.39 -7.45
CA THR A 56 -6.06 -24.29 -7.06
C THR A 56 -6.09 -23.22 -8.15
N GLN A 57 -7.27 -22.99 -8.71
CA GLN A 57 -7.48 -21.95 -9.73
C GLN A 57 -7.28 -20.58 -9.10
N SER A 58 -6.48 -19.69 -9.73
CA SER A 58 -6.38 -18.30 -9.33
C SER A 58 -7.69 -17.56 -9.62
N GLU A 59 -8.18 -16.74 -8.69
CA GLU A 59 -9.33 -15.86 -8.94
C GLU A 59 -8.97 -14.60 -9.74
N GLY A 60 -7.68 -14.22 -9.80
CA GLY A 60 -7.20 -13.07 -10.55
C GLY A 60 -7.16 -11.77 -9.74
N ALA A 61 -7.37 -10.62 -10.39
CA ALA A 61 -7.31 -9.31 -9.76
C ALA A 61 -8.61 -8.53 -9.87
N TYR A 62 -8.95 -7.79 -8.81
CA TYR A 62 -10.16 -6.98 -8.71
C TYR A 62 -9.85 -5.56 -8.24
N ILE A 63 -10.62 -4.57 -8.73
CA ILE A 63 -10.80 -3.30 -8.02
C ILE A 63 -11.99 -3.46 -7.09
N VAL A 64 -11.81 -3.12 -5.83
CA VAL A 64 -12.87 -3.08 -4.83
C VAL A 64 -13.01 -1.64 -4.35
N ARG A 65 -14.20 -1.08 -4.48
CA ARG A 65 -14.46 0.33 -4.16
C ARG A 65 -15.20 0.44 -2.84
N ILE A 66 -14.52 1.03 -1.88
CA ILE A 66 -15.01 1.21 -0.50
C ILE A 66 -15.76 2.53 -0.41
N PRO A 67 -17.03 2.54 0.00
CA PRO A 67 -17.75 3.77 0.30
C PRO A 67 -17.10 4.48 1.49
N CYS A 68 -16.67 5.73 1.30
CA CYS A 68 -16.21 6.57 2.40
C CYS A 68 -16.33 8.05 2.03
N GLY A 69 -16.73 8.86 3.00
CA GLY A 69 -17.02 10.27 2.81
C GLY A 69 -18.11 10.54 1.77
N PRO A 70 -18.24 11.78 1.27
CA PRO A 70 -19.25 12.14 0.26
C PRO A 70 -18.95 11.44 -1.06
N ARG A 71 -19.84 10.56 -1.50
CA ARG A 71 -19.69 9.79 -2.76
C ARG A 71 -20.11 10.56 -4.00
N ASP A 72 -20.92 11.59 -3.84
CA ASP A 72 -21.49 12.44 -4.91
C ASP A 72 -20.51 13.42 -5.54
N LYS A 73 -19.25 13.44 -5.07
CA LYS A 73 -18.20 14.31 -5.59
C LYS A 73 -16.81 13.72 -5.51
N TYR A 74 -15.96 14.09 -6.46
CA TYR A 74 -14.53 13.84 -6.37
C TYR A 74 -13.89 14.72 -5.27
N LEU A 75 -13.11 14.12 -4.40
CA LEU A 75 -12.32 14.82 -3.38
C LEU A 75 -10.84 14.77 -3.71
N ARG A 76 -10.19 15.93 -3.63
CA ARG A 76 -8.71 15.97 -3.72
C ARG A 76 -8.10 15.22 -2.52
N LYS A 77 -6.95 14.60 -2.74
CA LYS A 77 -6.25 13.80 -1.71
C LYS A 77 -5.96 14.58 -0.42
N GLU A 78 -5.73 15.90 -0.50
CA GLU A 78 -5.46 16.75 0.65
C GLU A 78 -6.65 16.86 1.62
N ILE A 79 -7.85 16.53 1.18
CA ILE A 79 -9.07 16.59 2.00
C ILE A 79 -9.70 15.22 2.28
N LEU A 80 -9.00 14.13 1.95
CA LEU A 80 -9.44 12.76 2.26
C LEU A 80 -9.13 12.31 3.70
N TRP A 81 -8.20 12.97 4.38
CA TRP A 81 -7.74 12.58 5.71
C TRP A 81 -8.84 12.35 6.75
N PRO A 82 -9.93 13.14 6.84
CA PRO A 82 -11.02 12.89 7.78
C PRO A 82 -11.78 11.57 7.54
N TYR A 83 -11.68 11.02 6.34
CA TYR A 83 -12.41 9.81 5.93
C TYR A 83 -11.56 8.53 5.95
N ILE A 84 -10.31 8.60 6.40
CA ILE A 84 -9.40 7.45 6.44
C ILE A 84 -9.97 6.34 7.32
N GLN A 85 -10.51 6.68 8.50
CA GLN A 85 -11.08 5.67 9.40
C GLN A 85 -12.29 4.97 8.77
N GLU A 86 -13.19 5.71 8.14
CA GLU A 86 -14.36 5.15 7.44
C GLU A 86 -13.92 4.19 6.31
N PHE A 87 -12.85 4.56 5.58
CA PHE A 87 -12.26 3.68 4.57
C PHE A 87 -11.68 2.41 5.18
N VAL A 88 -10.95 2.53 6.31
CA VAL A 88 -10.38 1.37 7.03
C VAL A 88 -11.48 0.42 7.49
N ASP A 89 -12.55 0.94 8.08
CA ASP A 89 -13.68 0.13 8.57
C ASP A 89 -14.36 -0.64 7.42
N GLY A 90 -14.58 0.04 6.29
CA GLY A 90 -15.13 -0.58 5.09
C GLY A 90 -14.19 -1.61 4.46
N ALA A 91 -12.89 -1.32 4.41
CA ALA A 91 -11.87 -2.24 3.91
C ALA A 91 -11.75 -3.47 4.82
N LEU A 92 -11.75 -3.29 6.13
CA LEU A 92 -11.71 -4.40 7.10
C LEU A 92 -12.95 -5.29 6.94
N SER A 93 -14.14 -4.70 6.82
CA SER A 93 -15.39 -5.44 6.59
C SER A 93 -15.32 -6.26 5.30
N HIS A 94 -14.77 -5.70 4.21
CA HIS A 94 -14.56 -6.42 2.96
C HIS A 94 -13.57 -7.58 3.13
N ILE A 95 -12.42 -7.35 3.77
CA ILE A 95 -11.40 -8.38 4.00
C ILE A 95 -11.97 -9.54 4.81
N LEU A 96 -12.69 -9.26 5.90
CA LEU A 96 -13.33 -10.28 6.73
C LEU A 96 -14.35 -11.12 5.94
N HIS A 97 -15.15 -10.46 5.09
CA HIS A 97 -16.10 -11.14 4.22
C HIS A 97 -15.41 -12.06 3.21
N ILE A 98 -14.42 -11.55 2.49
CA ILE A 98 -13.68 -12.32 1.48
C ILE A 98 -12.88 -13.45 2.12
N SER A 99 -12.25 -13.22 3.27
CA SER A 99 -11.53 -14.24 4.03
C SER A 99 -12.41 -15.45 4.33
N LYS A 100 -13.67 -15.22 4.75
CA LYS A 100 -14.65 -16.27 4.98
C LYS A 100 -15.06 -16.98 3.68
N VAL A 101 -15.38 -16.23 2.61
CA VAL A 101 -15.75 -16.79 1.30
C VAL A 101 -14.64 -17.66 0.71
N LEU A 102 -13.39 -17.20 0.83
CA LEU A 102 -12.23 -17.98 0.38
C LEU A 102 -12.00 -19.21 1.25
N GLY A 103 -12.24 -19.11 2.56
CA GLY A 103 -12.19 -20.25 3.46
C GLY A 103 -13.14 -21.39 3.03
N GLU A 104 -14.35 -21.06 2.63
CA GLU A 104 -15.33 -22.03 2.12
C GLU A 104 -14.92 -22.68 0.80
N ARG A 105 -14.10 -21.99 -0.02
CA ARG A 105 -13.68 -22.46 -1.35
C ARG A 105 -12.36 -23.22 -1.37
N ILE A 106 -11.37 -22.73 -0.63
CA ILE A 106 -9.99 -23.23 -0.72
C ILE A 106 -9.33 -23.44 0.66
N GLY A 107 -9.99 -23.10 1.75
CA GLY A 107 -9.44 -23.10 3.11
C GLY A 107 -10.00 -24.20 4.02
N ASP A 108 -10.58 -25.26 3.47
CA ASP A 108 -11.22 -26.34 4.24
C ASP A 108 -12.19 -25.82 5.34
N SER A 109 -12.90 -24.75 5.01
CA SER A 109 -13.81 -23.99 5.87
C SER A 109 -13.12 -23.07 6.91
N GLU A 110 -11.79 -23.03 6.97
CA GLU A 110 -11.06 -22.06 7.78
C GLU A 110 -10.86 -20.75 7.01
N PRO A 111 -10.98 -19.56 7.65
CA PRO A 111 -10.80 -18.29 6.95
C PRO A 111 -9.43 -18.16 6.32
N VAL A 112 -9.39 -17.72 5.04
CA VAL A 112 -8.16 -17.45 4.31
C VAL A 112 -7.81 -15.96 4.41
N TRP A 113 -6.79 -15.63 5.18
CA TRP A 113 -6.34 -14.27 5.43
C TRP A 113 -5.44 -13.73 4.32
N PRO A 114 -5.39 -12.40 4.12
CA PRO A 114 -4.41 -11.80 3.23
C PRO A 114 -2.98 -12.18 3.64
N TYR A 115 -2.15 -12.50 2.67
CA TYR A 115 -0.73 -12.77 2.91
C TYR A 115 0.04 -11.51 3.26
N LEU A 116 -0.31 -10.39 2.62
CA LEU A 116 0.26 -9.07 2.89
C LEU A 116 -0.71 -7.93 2.50
N ILE A 117 -0.48 -6.75 3.06
CA ILE A 117 -1.19 -5.52 2.72
C ILE A 117 -0.18 -4.52 2.15
N HIS A 118 -0.47 -3.96 0.95
CA HIS A 118 0.42 -3.03 0.28
C HIS A 118 -0.17 -1.63 0.20
N GLY A 119 0.43 -0.67 0.88
CA GLY A 119 0.06 0.74 0.83
C GLY A 119 0.85 1.50 -0.24
N HIS A 120 0.16 2.23 -1.10
CA HIS A 120 0.76 3.09 -2.11
C HIS A 120 0.53 4.57 -1.78
N TYR A 121 1.58 5.32 -1.51
CA TYR A 121 1.50 6.71 -1.08
C TYR A 121 1.08 6.87 0.39
N ALA A 122 1.07 8.11 0.92
CA ALA A 122 0.92 8.40 2.34
C ALA A 122 -0.46 8.01 2.93
N ASP A 123 -1.54 8.33 2.21
CA ASP A 123 -2.91 8.04 2.65
C ASP A 123 -3.19 6.53 2.66
N ALA A 124 -2.85 5.84 1.58
CA ALA A 124 -2.98 4.38 1.53
C ALA A 124 -1.95 3.67 2.44
N GLY A 125 -0.77 4.25 2.66
CA GLY A 125 0.17 3.78 3.68
C GLY A 125 -0.42 3.82 5.08
N ASN A 126 -1.09 4.92 5.44
CA ASN A 126 -1.78 5.05 6.71
C ASN A 126 -2.91 3.99 6.86
N VAL A 127 -3.71 3.80 5.82
CA VAL A 127 -4.75 2.75 5.79
C VAL A 127 -4.12 1.36 5.96
N ALA A 128 -3.07 1.06 5.19
CA ALA A 128 -2.39 -0.23 5.23
C ALA A 128 -1.79 -0.53 6.61
N SER A 129 -1.23 0.48 7.29
CA SER A 129 -0.72 0.35 8.65
C SER A 129 -1.82 -0.03 9.65
N LEU A 130 -2.98 0.63 9.56
CA LEU A 130 -4.12 0.34 10.43
C LEU A 130 -4.68 -1.06 10.18
N LEU A 131 -4.83 -1.46 8.92
CA LEU A 131 -5.31 -2.79 8.55
C LEU A 131 -4.30 -3.89 8.95
N SER A 132 -3.02 -3.67 8.69
CA SER A 132 -1.93 -4.58 9.08
C SER A 132 -1.93 -4.82 10.58
N GLY A 133 -2.03 -3.75 11.39
CA GLY A 133 -2.10 -3.87 12.84
C GLY A 133 -3.37 -4.59 13.32
N ALA A 134 -4.53 -4.31 12.71
CA ALA A 134 -5.79 -4.96 13.09
C ALA A 134 -5.84 -6.46 12.74
N LEU A 135 -5.21 -6.85 11.62
CA LEU A 135 -5.24 -8.23 11.10
C LEU A 135 -4.00 -9.03 11.46
N ASN A 136 -2.97 -8.40 12.02
CA ASN A 136 -1.65 -9.00 12.25
C ASN A 136 -1.05 -9.61 10.97
N VAL A 137 -1.08 -8.83 9.87
CA VAL A 137 -0.62 -9.22 8.53
C VAL A 137 0.53 -8.32 8.12
N PRO A 138 1.61 -8.82 7.50
CA PRO A 138 2.74 -8.01 7.05
C PRO A 138 2.32 -6.86 6.14
N MET A 139 3.01 -5.71 6.25
CA MET A 139 2.78 -4.53 5.44
C MET A 139 3.95 -4.22 4.51
N VAL A 140 3.62 -3.87 3.27
CA VAL A 140 4.57 -3.30 2.29
C VAL A 140 4.16 -1.86 1.98
N LEU A 141 5.12 -0.97 1.84
CA LEU A 141 4.90 0.44 1.48
C LEU A 141 5.62 0.82 0.19
N THR A 142 4.93 1.53 -0.71
CA THR A 142 5.57 2.24 -1.83
C THR A 142 5.29 3.73 -1.72
N GLY A 143 6.35 4.54 -1.56
CA GLY A 143 6.22 5.98 -1.29
C GLY A 143 5.74 6.82 -2.48
N HIS A 144 6.22 6.55 -3.68
CA HIS A 144 6.04 7.27 -4.96
C HIS A 144 6.57 8.71 -4.97
N SER A 145 6.27 9.52 -3.99
CA SER A 145 6.87 10.82 -3.70
C SER A 145 6.71 11.10 -2.22
N LEU A 146 7.66 11.76 -1.61
CA LEU A 146 7.72 11.90 -0.16
C LEU A 146 7.40 13.31 0.31
N GLY A 147 6.64 13.43 1.40
CA GLY A 147 6.18 14.68 1.97
C GLY A 147 7.33 15.58 2.43
N ARG A 148 8.32 15.02 3.14
CA ARG A 148 9.49 15.79 3.60
C ARG A 148 10.31 16.34 2.46
N ASN A 149 10.56 15.55 1.41
CA ASN A 149 11.26 16.02 0.21
C ASN A 149 10.45 17.13 -0.49
N LYS A 150 9.14 16.96 -0.64
CA LYS A 150 8.26 17.98 -1.21
C LYS A 150 8.29 19.28 -0.39
N LEU A 151 8.22 19.19 0.94
CA LEU A 151 8.30 20.34 1.83
C LEU A 151 9.61 21.09 1.66
N GLU A 152 10.74 20.36 1.68
CA GLU A 152 12.07 20.94 1.51
C GLU A 152 12.22 21.67 0.16
N GLN A 153 11.75 21.05 -0.93
CA GLN A 153 11.81 21.68 -2.27
C GLN A 153 10.95 22.95 -2.37
N LEU A 154 9.75 22.95 -1.78
CA LEU A 154 8.90 24.15 -1.76
C LEU A 154 9.49 25.28 -0.91
N LEU A 155 10.08 24.96 0.24
CA LEU A 155 10.77 25.97 1.07
C LEU A 155 12.00 26.55 0.36
N LYS A 156 12.79 25.74 -0.33
CA LYS A 156 13.94 26.19 -1.12
C LYS A 156 13.54 27.15 -2.25
N GLN A 157 12.32 27.05 -2.78
CA GLN A 157 11.82 28.01 -3.78
C GLN A 157 11.53 29.40 -3.18
N GLY A 158 11.38 29.50 -1.88
CA GLY A 158 11.19 30.77 -1.16
C GLY A 158 9.89 31.54 -1.44
N ARG A 159 8.90 30.88 -2.10
CA ARG A 159 7.65 31.52 -2.53
C ARG A 159 6.51 31.41 -1.52
N GLN A 160 6.60 30.48 -0.59
CA GLN A 160 5.54 30.16 0.37
C GLN A 160 6.14 29.91 1.74
N SER A 161 5.42 30.31 2.80
CA SER A 161 5.76 29.94 4.17
C SER A 161 5.44 28.45 4.42
N LYS A 162 5.97 27.89 5.51
CA LYS A 162 5.65 26.52 5.93
C LYS A 162 4.15 26.37 6.23
N GLU A 163 3.56 27.41 6.80
CA GLU A 163 2.13 27.49 7.13
C GLU A 163 1.27 27.45 5.86
N ASP A 164 1.62 28.23 4.84
CA ASP A 164 0.92 28.23 3.54
C ASP A 164 1.02 26.90 2.82
N ILE A 165 2.22 26.30 2.83
CA ILE A 165 2.44 24.96 2.27
C ILE A 165 1.56 23.94 3.01
N ASN A 166 1.51 23.99 4.32
CA ASN A 166 0.68 23.09 5.12
C ASN A 166 -0.81 23.31 4.89
N ALA A 167 -1.25 24.56 4.80
CA ALA A 167 -2.65 24.91 4.50
C ALA A 167 -3.10 24.31 3.15
N THR A 168 -2.23 24.42 2.12
CA THR A 168 -2.51 23.99 0.77
C THR A 168 -2.44 22.48 0.58
N TYR A 169 -1.37 21.84 1.09
CA TYR A 169 -1.04 20.44 0.78
C TYR A 169 -1.27 19.49 1.94
N LYS A 170 -1.67 19.99 3.12
CA LYS A 170 -1.75 19.20 4.37
C LYS A 170 -0.46 18.42 4.61
N ILE A 171 0.68 19.08 4.33
CA ILE A 171 1.97 18.43 4.21
C ILE A 171 2.43 17.77 5.53
N MET A 172 2.11 18.39 6.67
CA MET A 172 2.45 17.82 7.97
C MET A 172 1.69 16.52 8.22
N ARG A 173 0.38 16.50 7.95
CA ARG A 173 -0.43 15.28 8.08
C ARG A 173 0.06 14.16 7.18
N ARG A 174 0.51 14.52 5.97
CA ARG A 174 1.12 13.58 5.04
C ARG A 174 2.41 12.98 5.59
N ILE A 175 3.31 13.83 6.14
CA ILE A 175 4.58 13.39 6.75
C ILE A 175 4.32 12.46 7.93
N GLU A 176 3.38 12.80 8.82
CA GLU A 176 2.99 11.94 9.94
C GLU A 176 2.51 10.56 9.47
N ALA A 177 1.69 10.51 8.42
CA ALA A 177 1.22 9.25 7.85
C ALA A 177 2.36 8.41 7.23
N GLU A 178 3.33 9.06 6.58
CA GLU A 178 4.51 8.40 6.04
C GLU A 178 5.42 7.86 7.16
N GLU A 179 5.59 8.60 8.26
CA GLU A 179 6.33 8.14 9.44
C GLU A 179 5.65 6.94 10.09
N PHE A 180 4.34 7.02 10.29
CA PHE A 180 3.55 5.90 10.82
C PHE A 180 3.62 4.65 9.92
N SER A 181 3.62 4.86 8.60
CA SER A 181 3.75 3.78 7.63
C SER A 181 5.14 3.14 7.64
N LEU A 182 6.20 3.94 7.86
CA LEU A 182 7.55 3.41 8.03
C LEU A 182 7.69 2.55 9.28
N ASP A 183 7.04 2.94 10.38
CA ASP A 183 7.07 2.17 11.63
C ASP A 183 6.31 0.85 11.51
N SER A 184 5.35 0.75 10.60
CA SER A 184 4.50 -0.42 10.39
C SER A 184 4.99 -1.34 9.27
N ALA A 185 5.74 -0.81 8.29
CA ALA A 185 6.15 -1.56 7.11
C ALA A 185 7.31 -2.51 7.38
N GLU A 186 7.20 -3.75 6.93
CA GLU A 186 8.32 -4.68 6.90
C GLU A 186 9.23 -4.47 5.68
N LEU A 187 8.63 -4.03 4.57
CA LEU A 187 9.33 -3.73 3.34
C LEU A 187 8.87 -2.39 2.76
N VAL A 188 9.81 -1.53 2.39
CA VAL A 188 9.57 -0.30 1.62
C VAL A 188 10.12 -0.47 0.21
N ILE A 189 9.24 -0.34 -0.78
CA ILE A 189 9.62 -0.35 -2.20
C ILE A 189 9.83 1.09 -2.66
N THR A 190 10.99 1.35 -3.25
CA THR A 190 11.38 2.67 -3.76
C THR A 190 11.66 2.60 -5.26
N SER A 191 11.53 3.73 -5.94
CA SER A 191 11.79 3.80 -7.38
C SER A 191 13.29 3.86 -7.70
N THR A 192 14.10 4.41 -6.80
CA THR A 192 15.53 4.60 -7.02
C THR A 192 16.32 4.49 -5.72
N LYS A 193 17.61 4.18 -5.86
CA LYS A 193 18.55 4.24 -4.73
C LYS A 193 18.67 5.65 -4.16
N GLN A 194 18.58 6.68 -5.00
CA GLN A 194 18.60 8.07 -4.57
C GLN A 194 17.43 8.39 -3.62
N GLU A 195 16.24 7.81 -3.85
CA GLU A 195 15.11 7.96 -2.94
C GLU A 195 15.45 7.44 -1.54
N ILE A 196 16.11 6.28 -1.44
CA ILE A 196 16.56 5.73 -0.17
C ILE A 196 17.58 6.67 0.50
N ASP A 197 18.63 7.03 -0.22
CA ASP A 197 19.79 7.70 0.35
C ASP A 197 19.49 9.19 0.71
N GLN A 198 18.62 9.88 -0.05
CA GLN A 198 18.39 11.32 0.08
C GLN A 198 17.01 11.70 0.61
N GLN A 199 15.97 10.92 0.31
CA GLN A 199 14.60 11.30 0.64
C GLN A 199 14.10 10.60 1.92
N TRP A 200 14.27 9.29 2.03
CA TRP A 200 13.88 8.57 3.24
C TRP A 200 14.76 8.94 4.43
N GLY A 201 16.01 9.28 4.21
CA GLY A 201 16.91 9.81 5.25
C GLY A 201 16.45 11.12 5.90
N LEU A 202 15.46 11.83 5.31
CA LEU A 202 14.84 13.02 5.92
C LEU A 202 13.84 12.68 7.04
N TYR A 203 13.43 11.42 7.16
CA TYR A 203 12.45 11.01 8.17
C TYR A 203 13.10 10.73 9.51
N ALA A 204 12.46 11.24 10.58
CA ALA A 204 12.96 11.07 11.94
C ALA A 204 13.05 9.58 12.27
N GLY A 205 14.24 9.20 12.68
CA GLY A 205 14.51 7.85 13.11
C GLY A 205 14.82 6.85 12.03
N PHE A 206 14.68 7.13 10.76
CA PHE A 206 15.20 6.30 9.71
C PHE A 206 16.68 6.60 9.45
N SER A 207 17.51 5.56 9.36
CA SER A 207 18.94 5.68 9.05
C SER A 207 19.37 4.52 8.16
N VAL A 208 19.69 4.82 6.91
CA VAL A 208 20.21 3.84 5.92
C VAL A 208 21.46 3.11 6.46
N LYS A 209 22.31 3.83 7.19
CA LYS A 209 23.52 3.25 7.77
C LYS A 209 23.18 2.25 8.88
N LEU A 210 22.24 2.61 9.74
CA LEU A 210 21.77 1.73 10.81
C LEU A 210 21.06 0.50 10.24
N GLU A 211 20.17 0.68 9.26
CA GLU A 211 19.49 -0.43 8.59
C GLU A 211 20.48 -1.44 8.01
N ARG A 212 21.48 -0.98 7.28
CA ARG A 212 22.56 -1.85 6.75
C ARG A 212 23.31 -2.61 7.85
N THR A 213 23.59 -1.93 8.96
CA THR A 213 24.26 -2.55 10.10
C THR A 213 23.38 -3.63 10.76
N LEU A 214 22.09 -3.36 10.96
CA LEU A 214 21.14 -4.32 11.53
C LEU A 214 20.96 -5.54 10.63
N ARG A 215 20.85 -5.32 9.31
CA ARG A 215 20.76 -6.40 8.31
C ARG A 215 22.02 -7.29 8.31
N LEU A 216 23.21 -6.69 8.40
CA LEU A 216 24.47 -7.46 8.50
C LEU A 216 24.54 -8.26 9.79
N ARG A 217 24.06 -7.74 10.90
CA ARG A 217 23.99 -8.45 12.19
C ARG A 217 23.02 -9.63 12.10
N ALA A 218 21.80 -9.40 11.56
CA ALA A 218 20.82 -10.46 11.37
C ALA A 218 21.35 -11.61 10.51
N LYS A 219 22.07 -11.31 9.41
CA LYS A 219 22.74 -12.34 8.59
C LYS A 219 23.80 -13.16 9.35
N LYS A 220 24.34 -12.62 10.43
CA LYS A 220 25.30 -13.32 11.32
C LYS A 220 24.61 -14.01 12.51
N GLY A 221 23.28 -14.07 12.53
CA GLY A 221 22.53 -14.63 13.66
C GLY A 221 22.60 -13.79 14.94
N ILE A 222 22.94 -12.50 14.84
CA ILE A 222 23.01 -11.60 15.99
C ILE A 222 21.71 -10.80 16.05
N ASP A 223 20.90 -11.07 17.07
CA ASP A 223 19.67 -10.33 17.32
C ASP A 223 19.95 -8.85 17.62
N SER A 224 19.08 -8.00 17.07
CA SER A 224 19.11 -6.57 17.34
C SER A 224 17.89 -6.23 18.18
N TYR A 225 18.08 -6.19 19.51
CA TYR A 225 17.03 -5.75 20.42
C TYR A 225 16.76 -4.25 20.22
N GLY A 226 15.48 -3.88 20.13
CA GLY A 226 15.07 -2.49 20.11
C GLY A 226 14.28 -2.13 18.85
N ARG A 227 14.82 -1.23 18.07
CA ARG A 227 14.10 -0.58 16.99
C ARG A 227 13.92 -1.45 15.75
N HIS A 228 12.67 -1.59 15.31
CA HIS A 228 12.36 -2.10 13.98
C HIS A 228 12.72 -1.05 12.91
N MET A 229 13.40 -1.48 11.87
CA MET A 229 13.65 -0.67 10.68
C MET A 229 13.25 -1.47 9.45
N PRO A 230 12.37 -0.91 8.59
CA PRO A 230 11.92 -1.62 7.42
C PRO A 230 13.07 -1.87 6.45
N THR A 231 13.02 -3.01 5.80
CA THR A 231 13.90 -3.29 4.66
C THR A 231 13.50 -2.40 3.49
N MET A 232 14.47 -1.80 2.78
CA MET A 232 14.20 -1.03 1.57
C MET A 232 14.72 -1.73 0.33
N ALA A 233 13.86 -1.88 -0.68
CA ALA A 233 14.18 -2.46 -1.96
C ALA A 233 13.91 -1.47 -3.10
N VAL A 234 14.80 -1.44 -4.10
CA VAL A 234 14.61 -0.63 -5.31
C VAL A 234 13.87 -1.46 -6.35
N SER A 235 12.74 -0.95 -6.82
CA SER A 235 12.02 -1.55 -7.94
C SER A 235 12.63 -1.08 -9.26
N TYR A 236 13.21 -1.99 -10.02
CA TYR A 236 13.68 -1.74 -11.37
C TYR A 236 12.59 -2.10 -12.38
N PRO A 237 12.25 -1.22 -13.35
CA PRO A 237 11.15 -1.45 -14.31
C PRO A 237 11.30 -2.70 -15.19
N LYS A 238 12.47 -3.36 -15.17
CA LYS A 238 12.79 -4.54 -15.97
C LYS A 238 13.04 -5.81 -15.15
N LEU A 239 13.01 -5.75 -13.83
CA LEU A 239 13.17 -6.93 -12.99
C LEU A 239 11.80 -7.44 -12.54
N LYS A 240 11.47 -8.67 -12.93
CA LYS A 240 10.44 -9.44 -12.22
C LYS A 240 10.84 -9.42 -10.74
N LEU A 241 9.98 -8.92 -9.88
CA LEU A 241 10.18 -8.98 -8.43
C LEU A 241 10.23 -10.47 -8.04
N PHE A 242 11.42 -10.96 -7.79
CA PHE A 242 11.58 -12.24 -7.10
C PHE A 242 11.40 -11.97 -5.61
N PHE A 243 10.26 -12.37 -5.05
CA PHE A 243 10.10 -12.54 -3.62
C PHE A 243 10.79 -13.87 -3.27
N VAL A 244 11.85 -13.80 -2.49
CA VAL A 244 12.45 -14.96 -1.82
C VAL A 244 12.02 -14.93 -0.38
#